data_6b41a0343fff72f092666bdc9d2e253a
#
_entry.id   6b41a0343fff72f092666bdc9d2e253a
#
_cell.length_a   1.000
_cell.length_b   1.000
_cell.length_c   1.000
_cell.angle_alpha   90.00
_cell.angle_beta   90.00
_cell.angle_gamma   90.00
#
_symmetry.space_group_name_H-M   'P 1'
#
loop_
_entity.id
_entity.type
_entity.pdbx_description
1 polymer ?
#
loop_
_entity_poly.entity_id
_entity_poly.type
_entity_poly.pdbx_seq_one_letter_code
_entity_poly.pdbx_strand_id
1 'polypeptide(L)'
;VSPTPPSVTRNRIDWAGLGWLFLFFWFFYGITQLLLLTSGNSGFSGFRNAMVLSTIWLAPVLLFPRWTKPLAAVIGLVLWAASLVGLSYFGIYHQEFSQSVIFVMFESNTAEASEYFSQYFNPWMTLGLVLYSLVAILLWRRLRPVYLPRFSALPVAVLLIVATIGYPFYKQLVSQGRPFDEALDKVQARMEPAVPWQLLIGYQQYRQQLGSMQALLQKNAALPPLKNLVDANGDTPRTLV
;
A
#
# COMPACT_ATOMS: atom_id res chain seq x y z
N VAL A 1 7.49 -55.96 25.00
CA VAL A 1 6.82 -54.71 25.34
C VAL A 1 7.34 -53.68 24.37
N SER A 2 6.55 -53.39 23.31
CA SER A 2 6.89 -52.37 22.33
C SER A 2 6.64 -50.99 22.93
N PRO A 3 7.58 -50.02 22.84
CA PRO A 3 7.34 -48.68 23.33
C PRO A 3 6.28 -47.98 22.44
N THR A 4 5.20 -47.58 23.05
CA THR A 4 4.16 -46.73 22.45
C THR A 4 4.83 -45.45 21.97
N PRO A 5 4.64 -45.04 20.69
CA PRO A 5 5.19 -43.76 20.23
C PRO A 5 4.53 -42.63 21.03
N PRO A 6 5.29 -41.58 21.38
CA PRO A 6 4.75 -40.45 22.15
C PRO A 6 3.63 -39.83 21.36
N SER A 7 2.46 -39.76 21.99
CA SER A 7 1.30 -39.03 21.48
C SER A 7 1.70 -37.58 21.29
N VAL A 8 1.87 -37.18 20.05
CA VAL A 8 2.09 -35.77 19.67
C VAL A 8 0.84 -35.01 20.04
N THR A 9 0.85 -34.35 21.19
CA THR A 9 -0.16 -33.39 21.61
C THR A 9 -0.09 -32.16 20.70
N ARG A 10 -0.72 -32.27 19.55
CA ARG A 10 -0.70 -31.32 18.42
C ARG A 10 -1.74 -30.22 18.57
N ASN A 11 -2.06 -29.80 19.78
CA ASN A 11 -3.22 -28.88 20.02
C ASN A 11 -2.84 -27.51 20.58
N ARG A 12 -1.57 -27.12 20.59
CA ARG A 12 -1.18 -25.78 21.01
C ARG A 12 -0.83 -24.94 19.79
N ILE A 13 -1.57 -23.82 19.62
CA ILE A 13 -1.27 -22.78 18.62
C ILE A 13 0.10 -22.19 18.98
N ASP A 14 1.00 -22.14 17.99
CA ASP A 14 2.30 -21.46 18.15
C ASP A 14 2.12 -19.95 18.06
N TRP A 15 1.79 -19.34 19.21
CA TRP A 15 1.62 -17.87 19.31
C TRP A 15 2.90 -17.10 18.99
N ALA A 16 4.06 -17.67 19.32
CA ALA A 16 5.34 -17.04 19.01
C ALA A 16 5.58 -17.02 17.47
N GLY A 17 5.27 -18.13 16.80
CA GLY A 17 5.32 -18.19 15.33
C GLY A 17 4.36 -17.21 14.67
N LEU A 18 3.13 -17.09 15.17
CA LEU A 18 2.15 -16.08 14.70
C LEU A 18 2.65 -14.66 14.92
N GLY A 19 3.25 -14.38 16.09
CA GLY A 19 3.83 -13.08 16.40
C GLY A 19 4.95 -12.69 15.42
N TRP A 20 5.84 -13.64 15.06
CA TRP A 20 6.89 -13.39 14.07
C TRP A 20 6.34 -13.17 12.65
N LEU A 21 5.32 -13.94 12.24
CA LEU A 21 4.64 -13.73 10.96
C LEU A 21 3.97 -12.37 10.90
N PHE A 22 3.24 -11.99 11.94
CA PHE A 22 2.61 -10.68 12.02
C PHE A 22 3.65 -9.56 11.99
N LEU A 23 4.72 -9.65 12.80
CA LEU A 23 5.79 -8.66 12.84
C LEU A 23 6.47 -8.50 11.49
N PHE A 24 6.71 -9.60 10.76
CA PHE A 24 7.29 -9.56 9.44
C PHE A 24 6.42 -8.78 8.44
N PHE A 25 5.12 -9.07 8.35
CA PHE A 25 4.23 -8.38 7.42
C PHE A 25 3.91 -6.94 7.85
N TRP A 26 3.79 -6.71 9.16
CA TRP A 26 3.60 -5.38 9.70
C TRP A 26 4.81 -4.47 9.46
N PHE A 27 6.01 -5.01 9.47
CA PHE A 27 7.26 -4.26 9.33
C PHE A 27 7.24 -3.34 8.09
N PHE A 28 6.77 -3.81 6.96
CA PHE A 28 6.83 -3.07 5.69
C PHE A 28 5.95 -1.82 5.66
N TYR A 29 4.78 -1.87 6.27
CA TYR A 29 3.91 -0.69 6.36
C TYR A 29 4.06 0.02 7.71
N GLY A 30 4.22 -0.72 8.77
CA GLY A 30 4.28 -0.21 10.13
C GLY A 30 5.48 0.70 10.39
N ILE A 31 6.65 0.41 9.83
CA ILE A 31 7.83 1.27 9.97
C ILE A 31 7.59 2.65 9.35
N THR A 32 7.03 2.72 8.16
CA THR A 32 6.69 4.00 7.52
C THR A 32 5.70 4.81 8.38
N GLN A 33 4.65 4.16 8.88
CA GLN A 33 3.68 4.82 9.76
C GLN A 33 4.26 5.21 11.12
N LEU A 34 5.21 4.45 11.64
CA LEU A 34 5.93 4.80 12.87
C LEU A 34 6.80 6.05 12.65
N LEU A 35 7.52 6.13 11.54
CA LEU A 35 8.32 7.30 11.18
C LEU A 35 7.45 8.55 10.99
N LEU A 36 6.32 8.43 10.31
CA LEU A 36 5.34 9.51 10.13
C LEU A 36 4.73 9.96 11.46
N LEU A 37 4.44 9.02 12.35
CA LEU A 37 3.92 9.32 13.69
C LEU A 37 4.95 10.07 14.55
N THR A 38 6.21 9.62 14.54
CA THR A 38 7.29 10.24 15.33
C THR A 38 7.71 11.60 14.79
N SER A 39 7.57 11.83 13.48
CA SER A 39 7.81 13.14 12.84
C SER A 39 6.63 14.12 12.96
N GLY A 40 5.52 13.71 13.57
CA GLY A 40 4.32 14.55 13.73
C GLY A 40 3.48 14.72 12.44
N ASN A 41 3.82 14.01 11.37
CA ASN A 41 3.15 14.14 10.05
C ASN A 41 1.95 13.19 9.89
N SER A 42 1.73 12.29 10.83
CA SER A 42 0.58 11.38 10.84
C SER A 42 0.04 11.19 12.25
N GLY A 43 -1.27 10.96 12.35
CA GLY A 43 -1.90 10.61 13.62
C GLY A 43 -1.80 9.12 13.94
N PHE A 44 -2.16 8.75 15.18
CA PHE A 44 -2.19 7.35 15.62
C PHE A 44 -3.11 6.44 14.78
N SER A 45 -4.04 7.03 14.02
CA SER A 45 -4.93 6.32 13.09
C SER A 45 -4.17 5.58 12.00
N GLY A 46 -3.11 6.16 11.42
CA GLY A 46 -2.27 5.53 10.40
C GLY A 46 -1.55 4.30 10.97
N PHE A 47 -0.93 4.42 12.13
CA PHE A 47 -0.26 3.31 12.81
C PHE A 47 -1.23 2.15 13.12
N ARG A 48 -2.41 2.45 13.67
CA ARG A 48 -3.46 1.44 13.92
C ARG A 48 -3.92 0.78 12.63
N ASN A 49 -4.06 1.56 11.55
CA ASN A 49 -4.45 1.03 10.25
C ASN A 49 -3.39 0.09 9.69
N ALA A 50 -2.10 0.40 9.86
CA ALA A 50 -0.99 -0.47 9.49
C ALA A 50 -1.07 -1.82 10.21
N MET A 51 -1.39 -1.84 11.51
CA MET A 51 -1.56 -3.08 12.26
C MET A 51 -2.69 -3.95 11.68
N VAL A 52 -3.84 -3.33 11.39
CA VAL A 52 -5.02 -4.06 10.87
C VAL A 52 -4.78 -4.57 9.45
N LEU A 53 -4.29 -3.71 8.53
CA LEU A 53 -4.12 -4.09 7.13
C LEU A 53 -3.00 -5.13 6.92
N SER A 54 -1.98 -5.12 7.78
CA SER A 54 -0.91 -6.13 7.71
C SER A 54 -1.39 -7.55 8.06
N THR A 55 -2.50 -7.69 8.79
CA THR A 55 -3.04 -9.02 9.14
C THR A 55 -3.56 -9.80 7.93
N ILE A 56 -3.93 -9.12 6.83
CA ILE A 56 -4.43 -9.79 5.62
C ILE A 56 -3.40 -10.74 5.03
N TRP A 57 -2.11 -10.42 5.16
CA TRP A 57 -1.01 -11.20 4.63
C TRP A 57 -0.76 -12.50 5.40
N LEU A 58 -1.33 -12.63 6.59
CA LEU A 58 -1.32 -13.89 7.34
C LEU A 58 -2.21 -14.96 6.69
N ALA A 59 -3.30 -14.54 6.02
CA ALA A 59 -4.27 -15.46 5.45
C ALA A 59 -3.65 -16.51 4.50
N PRO A 60 -2.91 -16.13 3.43
CA PRO A 60 -2.31 -17.10 2.51
C PRO A 60 -1.26 -18.00 3.20
N VAL A 61 -0.51 -17.46 4.17
CA VAL A 61 0.54 -18.22 4.86
C VAL A 61 -0.06 -19.23 5.83
N LEU A 62 -1.16 -18.89 6.52
CA LEU A 62 -1.87 -19.80 7.42
C LEU A 62 -2.64 -20.90 6.67
N LEU A 63 -3.10 -20.62 5.44
CA LEU A 63 -3.72 -21.62 4.58
C LEU A 63 -2.72 -22.66 4.07
N PHE A 64 -1.49 -22.25 3.80
CA PHE A 64 -0.44 -23.09 3.24
C PHE A 64 0.81 -23.13 4.12
N PRO A 65 0.74 -23.71 5.34
CA PRO A 65 1.86 -23.66 6.30
C PRO A 65 3.14 -24.33 5.80
N ARG A 66 3.04 -25.30 4.88
CA ARG A 66 4.22 -25.93 4.25
C ARG A 66 5.01 -24.94 3.39
N TRP A 67 4.34 -23.91 2.87
CA TRP A 67 4.91 -22.90 1.99
C TRP A 67 5.14 -21.55 2.70
N THR A 68 5.16 -21.54 4.05
CA THR A 68 5.33 -20.31 4.84
C THR A 68 6.51 -19.47 4.37
N LYS A 69 7.71 -20.05 4.26
CA LYS A 69 8.91 -19.29 3.86
C LYS A 69 8.87 -18.78 2.42
N PRO A 70 8.56 -19.61 1.39
CA PRO A 70 8.49 -19.11 0.02
C PRO A 70 7.34 -18.12 -0.19
N LEU A 71 6.16 -18.36 0.38
CA LEU A 71 5.04 -17.39 0.30
C LEU A 71 5.40 -16.06 0.97
N ALA A 72 5.95 -16.12 2.18
CA ALA A 72 6.41 -14.92 2.87
C ALA A 72 7.54 -14.21 2.11
N ALA A 73 8.42 -14.93 1.41
CA ALA A 73 9.45 -14.31 0.58
C ALA A 73 8.85 -13.58 -0.62
N VAL A 74 7.91 -14.20 -1.34
CA VAL A 74 7.26 -13.58 -2.51
C VAL A 74 6.44 -12.35 -2.09
N ILE A 75 5.57 -12.51 -1.08
CA ILE A 75 4.75 -11.39 -0.57
C ILE A 75 5.68 -10.32 0.01
N GLY A 76 6.66 -10.70 0.82
CA GLY A 76 7.61 -9.80 1.44
C GLY A 76 8.46 -9.03 0.43
N LEU A 77 8.83 -9.63 -0.70
CA LEU A 77 9.54 -8.94 -1.79
C LEU A 77 8.68 -7.84 -2.41
N VAL A 78 7.40 -8.12 -2.67
CA VAL A 78 6.46 -7.11 -3.20
C VAL A 78 6.26 -5.98 -2.19
N LEU A 79 6.04 -6.31 -0.92
CA LEU A 79 5.88 -5.32 0.15
C LEU A 79 7.14 -4.49 0.35
N TRP A 80 8.30 -5.14 0.32
CA TRP A 80 9.60 -4.48 0.43
C TRP A 80 9.82 -3.49 -0.71
N ALA A 81 9.68 -3.93 -1.96
CA ALA A 81 9.87 -3.06 -3.13
C ALA A 81 8.93 -1.84 -3.09
N ALA A 82 7.66 -2.05 -2.78
CA ALA A 82 6.69 -0.97 -2.67
C ALA A 82 6.98 -0.03 -1.47
N SER A 83 7.42 -0.58 -0.33
CA SER A 83 7.75 0.23 0.85
C SER A 83 9.02 1.06 0.66
N LEU A 84 9.98 0.60 -0.15
CA LEU A 84 11.18 1.39 -0.47
C LEU A 84 10.81 2.73 -1.13
N VAL A 85 9.81 2.74 -2.00
CA VAL A 85 9.33 3.98 -2.65
C VAL A 85 8.83 4.96 -1.59
N GLY A 86 7.95 4.52 -0.68
CA GLY A 86 7.42 5.36 0.39
C GLY A 86 8.48 5.84 1.37
N LEU A 87 9.42 4.95 1.76
CA LEU A 87 10.52 5.30 2.66
C LEU A 87 11.51 6.28 2.02
N SER A 88 11.84 6.11 0.74
CA SER A 88 12.71 7.03 0.01
C SER A 88 12.07 8.42 -0.09
N TYR A 89 10.78 8.47 -0.40
CA TYR A 89 10.03 9.72 -0.43
C TYR A 89 9.99 10.41 0.95
N PHE A 90 9.70 9.65 2.01
CA PHE A 90 9.75 10.17 3.36
C PHE A 90 11.14 10.67 3.76
N GLY A 91 12.20 9.96 3.37
CA GLY A 91 13.59 10.37 3.64
C GLY A 91 13.98 11.70 3.00
N ILE A 92 13.33 12.08 1.90
CA ILE A 92 13.59 13.33 1.18
C ILE A 92 12.68 14.46 1.66
N TYR A 93 11.37 14.19 1.75
CA TYR A 93 10.36 15.21 1.95
C TYR A 93 9.78 15.25 3.37
N HIS A 94 10.06 14.25 4.19
CA HIS A 94 9.48 14.06 5.53
C HIS A 94 7.94 14.04 5.54
N GLN A 95 7.33 13.67 4.42
CA GLN A 95 5.88 13.61 4.22
C GLN A 95 5.43 12.22 3.83
N GLU A 96 4.14 11.93 4.00
CA GLU A 96 3.53 10.71 3.51
C GLU A 96 3.51 10.71 1.97
N PHE A 97 3.84 9.56 1.39
CA PHE A 97 3.79 9.36 -0.05
C PHE A 97 2.35 9.47 -0.53
N SER A 98 2.08 10.41 -1.44
CA SER A 98 0.74 10.72 -1.95
C SER A 98 0.52 10.26 -3.38
N GLN A 99 -0.74 10.24 -3.81
CA GLN A 99 -1.11 9.91 -5.19
C GLN A 99 -0.48 10.83 -6.22
N SER A 100 -0.40 12.13 -5.94
CA SER A 100 0.20 13.11 -6.86
C SER A 100 1.66 12.76 -7.20
N VAL A 101 2.39 12.17 -6.25
CA VAL A 101 3.76 11.70 -6.48
C VAL A 101 3.80 10.52 -7.45
N ILE A 102 2.80 9.65 -7.38
CA ILE A 102 2.67 8.52 -8.31
C ILE A 102 2.48 9.04 -9.74
N PHE A 103 1.66 10.06 -9.95
CA PHE A 103 1.50 10.69 -11.26
C PHE A 103 2.84 11.22 -11.77
N VAL A 104 3.56 11.99 -10.96
CA VAL A 104 4.88 12.51 -11.33
C VAL A 104 5.85 11.38 -11.69
N MET A 105 5.87 10.30 -10.91
CA MET A 105 6.75 9.14 -11.18
C MET A 105 6.47 8.47 -12.54
N PHE A 106 5.19 8.39 -12.94
CA PHE A 106 4.84 7.77 -14.22
C PHE A 106 4.98 8.71 -15.42
N GLU A 107 5.00 10.01 -15.20
CA GLU A 107 5.21 11.03 -16.23
C GLU A 107 6.70 11.38 -16.41
N SER A 108 7.54 11.14 -15.39
CA SER A 108 8.98 11.41 -15.46
C SER A 108 9.69 10.47 -16.43
N ASN A 109 10.63 11.02 -17.18
CA ASN A 109 11.50 10.23 -18.03
C ASN A 109 12.73 9.72 -17.26
N THR A 110 13.48 8.78 -17.85
CA THR A 110 14.68 8.18 -17.22
C THR A 110 15.79 9.17 -16.92
N ALA A 111 15.93 10.24 -17.71
CA ALA A 111 16.94 11.27 -17.48
C ALA A 111 16.60 12.11 -16.24
N GLU A 112 15.35 12.58 -16.13
CA GLU A 112 14.83 13.29 -14.95
C GLU A 112 14.91 12.42 -13.70
N ALA A 113 14.54 11.14 -13.80
CA ALA A 113 14.63 10.22 -12.67
C ALA A 113 16.08 10.04 -12.20
N SER A 114 17.07 9.95 -13.12
CA SER A 114 18.47 9.80 -12.77
C SER A 114 19.07 11.07 -12.14
N GLU A 115 18.68 12.24 -12.66
CA GLU A 115 19.08 13.53 -12.10
C GLU A 115 18.52 13.73 -10.69
N TYR A 116 17.23 13.44 -10.51
CA TYR A 116 16.61 13.45 -9.20
C TYR A 116 17.32 12.51 -8.21
N PHE A 117 17.64 11.29 -8.64
CA PHE A 117 18.36 10.33 -7.80
C PHE A 117 19.74 10.86 -7.40
N SER A 118 20.51 11.44 -8.33
CA SER A 118 21.84 11.97 -8.05
C SER A 118 21.82 13.16 -7.08
N GLN A 119 20.76 13.97 -7.13
CA GLN A 119 20.62 15.17 -6.33
C GLN A 119 20.17 14.89 -4.88
N TYR A 120 19.24 13.94 -4.70
CA TYR A 120 18.59 13.71 -3.41
C TYR A 120 19.06 12.47 -2.66
N PHE A 121 19.76 11.56 -3.34
CA PHE A 121 20.20 10.31 -2.75
C PHE A 121 21.50 10.52 -1.96
N ASN A 122 21.40 10.58 -0.64
CA ASN A 122 22.55 10.77 0.23
C ASN A 122 23.00 9.44 0.89
N PRO A 123 24.27 9.32 1.36
CA PRO A 123 24.78 8.10 1.96
C PRO A 123 24.00 7.62 3.20
N TRP A 124 23.45 8.52 3.99
CA TRP A 124 22.67 8.19 5.19
C TRP A 124 21.34 7.54 4.85
N MET A 125 20.69 8.02 3.80
CA MET A 125 19.47 7.42 3.26
C MET A 125 19.75 6.01 2.72
N THR A 126 20.85 5.85 1.97
CA THR A 126 21.28 4.53 1.49
C THR A 126 21.53 3.58 2.66
N LEU A 127 22.23 4.01 3.68
CA LEU A 127 22.48 3.22 4.89
C LEU A 127 21.16 2.82 5.56
N GLY A 128 20.22 3.76 5.68
CA GLY A 128 18.89 3.50 6.25
C GLY A 128 18.14 2.42 5.47
N LEU A 129 18.10 2.50 4.13
CA LEU A 129 17.45 1.52 3.26
C LEU A 129 18.15 0.15 3.30
N VAL A 130 19.47 0.12 3.41
CA VAL A 130 20.23 -1.13 3.60
C VAL A 130 19.90 -1.77 4.95
N LEU A 131 19.92 -1.00 6.04
CA LEU A 131 19.56 -1.49 7.37
C LEU A 131 18.10 -2.01 7.40
N TYR A 132 17.18 -1.26 6.78
CA TYR A 132 15.80 -1.69 6.60
C TYR A 132 15.70 -3.05 5.90
N SER A 133 16.43 -3.23 4.80
CA SER A 133 16.46 -4.48 4.03
C SER A 133 17.07 -5.63 4.84
N LEU A 134 18.13 -5.38 5.59
CA LEU A 134 18.74 -6.38 6.47
C LEU A 134 17.78 -6.82 7.58
N VAL A 135 17.05 -5.90 8.20
CA VAL A 135 16.03 -6.23 9.21
C VAL A 135 14.92 -7.08 8.59
N ALA A 136 14.44 -6.74 7.39
CA ALA A 136 13.44 -7.54 6.68
C ALA A 136 13.92 -8.99 6.45
N ILE A 137 15.18 -9.17 6.03
CA ILE A 137 15.81 -10.49 5.85
C ILE A 137 15.92 -11.24 7.19
N LEU A 138 16.33 -10.56 8.26
CA LEU A 138 16.43 -11.16 9.58
C LEU A 138 15.05 -11.62 10.09
N LEU A 139 14.03 -10.82 9.92
CA LEU A 139 12.66 -11.20 10.27
C LEU A 139 12.19 -12.41 9.45
N TRP A 140 12.42 -12.41 8.13
CA TRP A 140 12.09 -13.54 7.27
C TRP A 140 12.80 -14.84 7.71
N ARG A 141 14.08 -14.76 8.11
CA ARG A 141 14.83 -15.91 8.59
C ARG A 141 14.24 -16.52 9.86
N ARG A 142 13.63 -15.71 10.72
CA ARG A 142 12.98 -16.13 11.97
C ARG A 142 11.62 -16.79 11.76
N LEU A 143 11.03 -16.69 10.56
CA LEU A 143 9.73 -17.26 10.26
C LEU A 143 9.75 -18.78 10.39
N ARG A 144 8.70 -19.30 11.02
CA ARG A 144 8.44 -20.73 11.18
C ARG A 144 7.04 -21.06 10.68
N PRO A 145 6.82 -22.28 10.14
CA PRO A 145 5.49 -22.72 9.76
C PRO A 145 4.58 -22.79 11.01
N VAL A 146 3.45 -22.12 10.94
CA VAL A 146 2.43 -22.18 12.00
C VAL A 146 1.31 -23.08 11.50
N TYR A 147 1.14 -24.21 12.17
CA TYR A 147 0.08 -25.17 11.86
C TYR A 147 -1.14 -24.87 12.72
N LEU A 148 -2.22 -24.47 12.08
CA LEU A 148 -3.54 -24.42 12.71
C LEU A 148 -4.23 -25.77 12.54
N PRO A 149 -5.14 -26.16 13.45
CA PRO A 149 -6.00 -27.32 13.24
C PRO A 149 -6.69 -27.21 11.87
N ARG A 150 -6.78 -28.33 11.15
CA ARG A 150 -7.18 -28.37 9.74
C ARG A 150 -8.53 -27.68 9.44
N PHE A 151 -9.44 -27.71 10.42
CA PHE A 151 -10.76 -27.08 10.30
C PHE A 151 -10.79 -25.59 10.69
N SER A 152 -9.70 -25.04 11.28
CA SER A 152 -9.66 -23.65 11.73
C SER A 152 -8.86 -22.74 10.80
N ALA A 153 -8.00 -23.28 9.93
CA ALA A 153 -7.16 -22.45 9.05
C ALA A 153 -7.99 -21.64 8.04
N LEU A 154 -8.97 -22.28 7.39
CA LEU A 154 -9.85 -21.58 6.43
C LEU A 154 -10.76 -20.54 7.13
N PRO A 155 -11.48 -20.86 8.21
CA PRO A 155 -12.28 -19.86 8.94
C PRO A 155 -11.44 -18.68 9.44
N VAL A 156 -10.23 -18.93 9.94
CA VAL A 156 -9.32 -17.86 10.40
C VAL A 156 -8.89 -16.98 9.23
N ALA A 157 -8.50 -17.56 8.10
CA ALA A 157 -8.14 -16.80 6.91
C ALA A 157 -9.30 -15.95 6.38
N VAL A 158 -10.51 -16.53 6.31
CA VAL A 158 -11.73 -15.80 5.93
C VAL A 158 -12.03 -14.69 6.93
N LEU A 159 -11.93 -14.97 8.24
CA LEU A 159 -12.14 -13.96 9.28
C LEU A 159 -11.17 -12.78 9.14
N LEU A 160 -9.89 -13.04 8.86
CA LEU A 160 -8.89 -11.98 8.64
C LEU A 160 -9.25 -11.10 7.44
N ILE A 161 -9.66 -11.70 6.33
CA ILE A 161 -10.08 -10.96 5.13
C ILE A 161 -11.36 -10.15 5.41
N VAL A 162 -12.36 -10.78 6.03
CA VAL A 162 -13.63 -10.12 6.36
C VAL A 162 -13.41 -8.99 7.38
N ALA A 163 -12.57 -9.19 8.39
CA ALA A 163 -12.29 -8.16 9.38
C ALA A 163 -11.52 -6.97 8.76
N THR A 164 -10.64 -7.24 7.80
CA THR A 164 -9.77 -6.22 7.21
C THR A 164 -10.48 -5.42 6.11
N ILE A 165 -11.25 -6.07 5.26
CA ILE A 165 -11.92 -5.47 4.09
C ILE A 165 -13.44 -5.46 4.26
N GLY A 166 -14.02 -6.60 4.61
CA GLY A 166 -15.47 -6.79 4.64
C GLY A 166 -16.17 -5.96 5.70
N TYR A 167 -15.63 -5.90 6.93
CA TYR A 167 -16.23 -5.12 8.01
C TYR A 167 -16.21 -3.59 7.75
N PRO A 168 -15.11 -3.00 7.30
CA PRO A 168 -15.13 -1.60 6.87
C PRO A 168 -16.13 -1.31 5.76
N PHE A 169 -16.23 -2.20 4.78
CA PHE A 169 -17.19 -2.07 3.69
C PHE A 169 -18.65 -2.17 4.18
N TYR A 170 -18.95 -3.19 4.99
CA TYR A 170 -20.26 -3.35 5.63
C TYR A 170 -20.66 -2.12 6.44
N LYS A 171 -19.73 -1.56 7.22
CA LYS A 171 -19.97 -0.37 8.02
C LYS A 171 -20.36 0.84 7.17
N GLN A 172 -19.68 1.06 6.02
CA GLN A 172 -20.02 2.15 5.13
C GLN A 172 -21.39 1.96 4.46
N LEU A 173 -21.66 0.74 3.99
CA LEU A 173 -22.87 0.42 3.24
C LEU A 173 -24.10 0.37 4.14
N VAL A 174 -24.04 -0.37 5.26
CA VAL A 174 -25.21 -0.66 6.08
C VAL A 174 -25.34 0.31 7.25
N SER A 175 -24.27 0.56 8.01
CA SER A 175 -24.33 1.39 9.21
C SER A 175 -24.40 2.89 8.88
N GLN A 176 -23.77 3.33 7.78
CA GLN A 176 -23.79 4.72 7.35
C GLN A 176 -24.74 4.99 6.18
N GLY A 177 -25.39 3.96 5.64
CA GLY A 177 -26.40 4.08 4.56
C GLY A 177 -25.84 4.66 3.26
N ARG A 178 -24.54 4.50 3.00
CA ARG A 178 -23.90 5.04 1.80
C ARG A 178 -24.21 4.16 0.59
N PRO A 179 -24.35 4.76 -0.61
CA PRO A 179 -24.42 4.00 -1.84
C PRO A 179 -23.14 3.17 -2.05
N PHE A 180 -23.26 2.10 -2.85
CA PHE A 180 -22.16 1.15 -3.06
C PHE A 180 -20.86 1.81 -3.52
N ASP A 181 -20.94 2.76 -4.45
CA ASP A 181 -19.78 3.44 -5.02
C ASP A 181 -19.04 4.28 -3.96
N GLU A 182 -19.78 5.05 -3.15
CA GLU A 182 -19.17 5.80 -2.04
C GLU A 182 -18.56 4.88 -0.95
N ALA A 183 -19.21 3.75 -0.68
CA ALA A 183 -18.68 2.78 0.27
C ALA A 183 -17.37 2.17 -0.24
N LEU A 184 -17.29 1.86 -1.53
CA LEU A 184 -16.08 1.37 -2.19
C LEU A 184 -14.96 2.40 -2.14
N ASP A 185 -15.25 3.66 -2.48
CA ASP A 185 -14.28 4.76 -2.44
C ASP A 185 -13.69 4.97 -1.03
N LYS A 186 -14.52 4.86 0.01
CA LYS A 186 -14.06 4.99 1.40
C LYS A 186 -13.17 3.84 1.84
N VAL A 187 -13.46 2.62 1.41
CA VAL A 187 -12.59 1.47 1.68
C VAL A 187 -11.29 1.59 0.91
N GLN A 188 -11.34 2.00 -0.36
CA GLN A 188 -10.17 2.24 -1.19
C GLN A 188 -9.29 3.33 -0.59
N ALA A 189 -9.84 4.48 -0.20
CA ALA A 189 -9.11 5.56 0.46
C ALA A 189 -8.45 5.13 1.79
N ARG A 190 -9.03 4.16 2.50
CA ARG A 190 -8.42 3.58 3.69
C ARG A 190 -7.23 2.67 3.36
N MET A 191 -7.29 1.96 2.24
CA MET A 191 -6.22 1.06 1.80
C MET A 191 -5.10 1.81 1.07
N GLU A 192 -5.41 2.96 0.50
CA GLU A 192 -4.51 3.76 -0.32
C GLU A 192 -3.14 4.04 0.33
N PRO A 193 -3.01 4.45 1.61
CA PRO A 193 -1.71 4.67 2.22
C PRO A 193 -0.96 3.37 2.56
N ALA A 194 -1.60 2.22 2.39
CA ALA A 194 -1.02 0.93 2.77
C ALA A 194 -0.26 0.26 1.62
N VAL A 195 0.92 -0.24 1.93
CA VAL A 195 1.76 -1.03 1.02
C VAL A 195 1.13 -2.42 0.82
N PRO A 196 1.01 -2.94 -0.41
CA PRO A 196 1.41 -2.37 -1.71
C PRO A 196 0.26 -1.62 -2.41
N TRP A 197 -0.90 -1.48 -1.76
CA TRP A 197 -2.14 -0.92 -2.32
C TRP A 197 -1.94 0.50 -2.83
N GLN A 198 -1.11 1.28 -2.16
CA GLN A 198 -0.72 2.63 -2.54
C GLN A 198 -0.29 2.72 -4.00
N LEU A 199 0.61 1.85 -4.46
CA LEU A 199 1.08 1.85 -5.84
C LEU A 199 0.02 1.32 -6.81
N LEU A 200 -0.73 0.29 -6.41
CA LEU A 200 -1.76 -0.32 -7.25
C LEU A 200 -2.93 0.64 -7.50
N ILE A 201 -3.44 1.24 -6.42
CA ILE A 201 -4.55 2.21 -6.49
C ILE A 201 -4.10 3.46 -7.24
N GLY A 202 -2.91 3.99 -6.91
CA GLY A 202 -2.36 5.15 -7.60
C GLY A 202 -2.16 4.93 -9.10
N TYR A 203 -1.67 3.76 -9.51
CA TYR A 203 -1.55 3.41 -10.92
C TYR A 203 -2.92 3.31 -11.62
N GLN A 204 -3.91 2.70 -10.97
CA GLN A 204 -5.26 2.63 -11.51
C GLN A 204 -5.86 4.02 -11.73
N GLN A 205 -5.73 4.91 -10.77
CA GLN A 205 -6.23 6.29 -10.86
C GLN A 205 -5.49 7.09 -11.94
N TYR A 206 -4.16 6.93 -12.05
CA TYR A 206 -3.36 7.50 -13.14
C TYR A 206 -3.91 7.07 -14.50
N ARG A 207 -4.17 5.78 -14.71
CA ARG A 207 -4.75 5.26 -15.95
C ARG A 207 -6.13 5.85 -16.25
N GLN A 208 -6.97 6.01 -15.24
CA GLN A 208 -8.29 6.62 -15.39
C GLN A 208 -8.20 8.09 -15.79
N GLN A 209 -7.28 8.85 -15.18
CA GLN A 209 -7.06 10.26 -15.53
C GLN A 209 -6.51 10.42 -16.95
N LEU A 210 -5.57 9.59 -17.38
CA LEU A 210 -5.08 9.59 -18.76
C LEU A 210 -6.22 9.35 -19.75
N GLY A 211 -7.09 8.38 -19.49
CA GLY A 211 -8.25 8.10 -20.33
C GLY A 211 -9.21 9.29 -20.44
N SER A 212 -9.50 9.95 -19.31
CA SER A 212 -10.37 11.15 -19.29
C SER A 212 -9.74 12.34 -20.00
N MET A 213 -8.43 12.57 -19.82
CA MET A 213 -7.71 13.64 -20.56
C MET A 213 -7.72 13.38 -22.07
N GLN A 214 -7.46 12.16 -22.51
CA GLN A 214 -7.51 11.81 -23.94
C GLN A 214 -8.91 12.02 -24.53
N ALA A 215 -9.96 11.65 -23.79
CA ALA A 215 -11.34 11.87 -24.20
C ALA A 215 -11.67 13.38 -24.32
N LEU A 216 -11.18 14.20 -23.38
CA LEU A 216 -11.34 15.66 -23.42
C LEU A 216 -10.58 16.27 -24.59
N LEU A 217 -9.35 15.83 -24.86
CA LEU A 217 -8.56 16.30 -26.01
C LEU A 217 -9.25 15.97 -27.33
N GLN A 218 -9.79 14.76 -27.48
CA GLN A 218 -10.57 14.37 -28.66
C GLN A 218 -11.83 15.20 -28.82
N LYS A 219 -12.54 15.48 -27.73
CA LYS A 219 -13.73 16.33 -27.74
C LYS A 219 -13.37 17.76 -28.12
N ASN A 220 -12.27 18.31 -27.59
CA ASN A 220 -11.81 19.66 -27.92
C ASN A 220 -11.31 19.75 -29.37
N ALA A 221 -10.65 18.71 -29.91
CA ALA A 221 -10.24 18.67 -31.31
C ALA A 221 -11.42 18.61 -32.29
N ALA A 222 -12.57 18.08 -31.84
CA ALA A 222 -13.81 18.05 -32.61
C ALA A 222 -14.63 19.34 -32.52
N LEU A 223 -14.24 20.30 -31.68
CA LEU A 223 -14.91 21.58 -31.59
C LEU A 223 -14.61 22.41 -32.84
N PRO A 224 -15.60 23.09 -33.44
CA PRO A 224 -15.36 24.02 -34.57
C PRO A 224 -14.36 25.08 -34.14
N PRO A 225 -13.48 25.53 -35.05
CA PRO A 225 -12.55 26.62 -34.75
C PRO A 225 -13.33 27.83 -34.25
N LEU A 226 -12.89 28.39 -33.13
CA LEU A 226 -13.49 29.59 -32.56
C LEU A 226 -13.43 30.70 -33.60
N LYS A 227 -14.54 30.96 -34.27
CA LYS A 227 -14.70 32.07 -35.18
C LYS A 227 -15.03 33.31 -34.33
N ASN A 228 -14.24 34.37 -34.50
CA ASN A 228 -14.46 35.71 -33.94
C ASN A 228 -14.27 35.83 -32.41
N LEU A 229 -13.12 35.38 -31.89
CA LEU A 229 -12.70 35.72 -30.51
C LEU A 229 -12.22 37.16 -30.34
N VAL A 230 -11.95 37.85 -31.45
CA VAL A 230 -11.61 39.28 -31.47
C VAL A 230 -12.54 39.95 -32.43
N ASP A 231 -13.49 40.73 -31.89
CA ASP A 231 -14.21 41.69 -32.67
C ASP A 231 -13.21 42.78 -33.06
N ALA A 232 -12.80 42.77 -34.32
CA ALA A 232 -11.85 43.73 -34.88
C ALA A 232 -12.41 45.17 -34.96
N ASN A 233 -13.58 45.42 -34.40
CA ASN A 233 -14.28 46.68 -34.40
C ASN A 233 -14.27 47.40 -33.03
N GLY A 234 -13.17 47.38 -32.36
CA GLY A 234 -13.04 48.06 -31.08
C GLY A 234 -11.93 49.09 -31.08
N ASP A 235 -12.23 50.30 -31.46
CA ASP A 235 -11.37 51.49 -31.34
C ASP A 235 -11.16 51.96 -29.88
N THR A 236 -11.27 51.06 -28.90
CA THR A 236 -10.99 51.41 -27.49
C THR A 236 -10.08 50.36 -26.87
N PRO A 237 -8.87 50.73 -26.40
CA PRO A 237 -8.04 49.81 -25.59
C PRO A 237 -8.74 49.60 -24.24
N ARG A 238 -9.35 48.42 -24.05
CA ARG A 238 -9.81 47.98 -22.74
C ARG A 238 -8.62 47.44 -21.97
N THR A 239 -8.10 48.25 -21.08
CA THR A 239 -7.21 47.82 -20.01
C THR A 239 -7.98 46.86 -19.11
N LEU A 240 -7.58 45.59 -19.09
CA LEU A 240 -7.97 44.66 -18.04
C LEU A 240 -7.20 45.04 -16.76
N VAL A 241 -7.94 45.46 -15.73
CA VAL A 241 -7.46 45.63 -14.36
C VAL A 241 -7.61 44.30 -13.62
#